data_be9ac2bd80454b666de8bc5b555c561d
#
_entry.id   be9ac2bd80454b666de8bc5b555c561d
#
_cell.length_a   1.000
_cell.length_b   1.000
_cell.length_c   1.000
_cell.angle_alpha   90.00
_cell.angle_beta   90.00
_cell.angle_gamma   90.00
#
_symmetry.space_group_name_H-M   'P 1'
#
loop_
_entity.id
_entity.type
_entity.pdbx_description
1 polymer ?
#
loop_
_entity_poly.entity_id
_entity_poly.type
_entity_poly.pdbx_seq_one_letter_code
_entity_poly.pdbx_strand_id
1 'polypeptide(L)' 'MNENFNEIIFNCITSVNALITSNEVVKDDKAVIKLNRFKKWLNDFAAANGLNEVK' A
#
# COMPACT_ATOMS: atom_id res chain seq x y z
N MET A 1 -20.46 5.83 -1.65
CA MET A 1 -19.84 5.24 -1.79
C MET A 1 -18.61 5.60 -2.30
N ASN A 2 -18.29 6.61 -2.78
CA ASN A 2 -17.07 6.91 -3.21
C ASN A 2 -16.13 7.12 -2.18
N GLU A 3 -16.50 7.59 -1.04
CA GLU A 3 -15.55 7.76 -0.03
C GLU A 3 -15.13 6.45 0.40
N ASN A 4 -15.88 5.42 0.20
CA ASN A 4 -15.43 4.11 0.56
C ASN A 4 -14.28 3.67 -0.29
N PHE A 5 -14.25 4.05 -1.55
CA PHE A 5 -13.16 3.65 -2.41
C PHE A 5 -11.85 4.24 -1.90
N ASN A 6 -11.87 5.52 -1.53
CA ASN A 6 -10.67 6.15 -1.01
C ASN A 6 -10.23 5.47 0.28
N GLU A 7 -11.16 5.15 1.16
CA GLU A 7 -10.80 4.49 2.39
C GLU A 7 -10.24 3.12 2.17
N ILE A 8 -10.80 2.39 1.21
CA ILE A 8 -10.31 1.06 0.93
C ILE A 8 -8.86 1.12 0.45
N ILE A 9 -8.57 2.05 -0.46
CA ILE A 9 -7.21 2.19 -0.95
C ILE A 9 -6.27 2.57 0.18
N PHE A 10 -6.67 3.52 1.01
CA PHE A 10 -5.84 3.95 2.11
C PHE A 10 -5.59 2.79 3.07
N ASN A 11 -6.63 2.01 3.36
CA ASN A 11 -6.47 0.88 4.25
C ASN A 11 -5.57 -0.19 3.65
N CYS A 12 -5.63 -0.37 2.34
CA CYS A 12 -4.74 -1.33 1.71
C CYS A 12 -3.30 -0.90 1.86
N ILE A 13 -3.02 0.37 1.63
CA ILE A 13 -1.65 0.87 1.76
C ILE A 13 -1.17 0.72 3.19
N THR A 14 -2.04 1.02 4.16
CA THR A 14 -1.69 0.88 5.55
C THR A 14 -1.39 -0.58 5.89
N SER A 15 -2.20 -1.50 5.36
CA SER A 15 -1.98 -2.91 5.62
C SER A 15 -0.69 -3.40 5.00
N VAL A 16 -0.37 -2.94 3.81
CA VAL A 16 0.87 -3.33 3.17
C VAL A 16 2.05 -2.81 3.98
N ASN A 17 1.95 -1.58 4.49
CA ASN A 17 3.02 -1.05 5.31
C ASN A 17 3.20 -1.90 6.57
N ALA A 18 2.11 -2.33 7.17
CA ALA A 18 2.20 -3.16 8.36
C ALA A 18 2.87 -4.49 8.04
N LEU A 19 2.54 -5.05 6.87
CA LEU A 19 3.17 -6.29 6.47
C LEU A 19 4.66 -6.12 6.26
N ILE A 20 5.05 -5.06 5.59
CA ILE A 20 6.45 -4.85 5.28
C ILE A 20 7.27 -4.73 6.55
N THR A 21 6.68 -4.21 7.61
CA THR A 21 7.42 -4.02 8.83
C THR A 21 7.23 -5.19 9.81
N SER A 22 6.48 -6.21 9.43
CA SER A 22 6.27 -7.33 10.34
C SER A 22 7.55 -8.14 10.43
N ASN A 23 7.73 -8.81 11.54
CA ASN A 23 8.95 -9.59 11.75
C ASN A 23 9.12 -10.68 10.73
N GLU A 24 8.04 -11.32 10.34
CA GLU A 24 8.17 -12.38 9.37
C GLU A 24 8.60 -11.90 8.01
N VAL A 25 8.07 -10.76 7.59
CA VAL A 25 8.39 -10.26 6.26
C VAL A 25 9.76 -9.62 6.24
N VAL A 26 10.12 -8.92 7.31
CA VAL A 26 11.40 -8.26 7.35
C VAL A 26 12.54 -9.25 7.15
N LYS A 27 12.36 -10.49 7.55
CA LYS A 27 13.40 -11.47 7.38
C LYS A 27 13.45 -12.04 5.99
N ASP A 28 12.47 -11.74 5.15
CA ASP A 28 12.41 -12.33 3.82
C ASP A 28 12.60 -11.24 2.80
N ASP A 29 13.82 -11.11 2.31
CA ASP A 29 14.14 -10.03 1.39
C ASP A 29 13.29 -10.04 0.15
N LYS A 30 12.95 -11.21 -0.36
CA LYS A 30 12.13 -11.26 -1.55
C LYS A 30 10.73 -10.77 -1.30
N ALA A 31 10.20 -11.10 -0.12
CA ALA A 31 8.87 -10.63 0.21
C ALA A 31 8.86 -9.12 0.38
N VAL A 32 9.91 -8.57 0.98
CA VAL A 32 10.00 -7.13 1.15
C VAL A 32 10.00 -6.44 -0.21
N ILE A 33 10.78 -6.97 -1.14
CA ILE A 33 10.86 -6.37 -2.46
C ILE A 33 9.52 -6.42 -3.16
N LYS A 34 8.84 -7.56 -3.10
CA LYS A 34 7.56 -7.68 -3.77
C LYS A 34 6.52 -6.78 -3.16
N LEU A 35 6.51 -6.68 -1.84
CA LEU A 35 5.53 -5.84 -1.18
C LEU A 35 5.80 -4.37 -1.46
N ASN A 36 7.05 -3.97 -1.55
CA ASN A 36 7.35 -2.59 -1.88
C ASN A 36 6.90 -2.25 -3.29
N ARG A 37 7.02 -3.20 -4.23
CA ARG A 37 6.51 -2.97 -5.56
C ARG A 37 5.01 -2.84 -5.57
N PHE A 38 4.33 -3.67 -4.77
CA PHE A 38 2.89 -3.62 -4.69
C PHE A 38 2.45 -2.30 -4.08
N LYS A 39 3.16 -1.85 -3.06
CA LYS A 39 2.85 -0.60 -2.43
C LYS A 39 3.00 0.55 -3.42
N LYS A 40 4.05 0.51 -4.22
CA LYS A 40 4.24 1.55 -5.20
C LYS A 40 3.13 1.53 -6.24
N TRP A 41 2.72 0.33 -6.64
CA TRP A 41 1.64 0.20 -7.59
C TRP A 41 0.35 0.80 -7.02
N LEU A 42 0.07 0.54 -5.73
CA LEU A 42 -1.11 1.10 -5.10
C LEU A 42 -1.04 2.62 -5.05
N ASN A 43 0.12 3.17 -4.72
CA ASN A 43 0.26 4.61 -4.67
C ASN A 43 0.08 5.23 -6.05
N ASP A 44 0.63 4.59 -7.08
CA ASP A 44 0.48 5.10 -8.42
C ASP A 44 -0.97 5.02 -8.87
N PHE A 45 -1.64 3.94 -8.51
CA PHE A 45 -3.03 3.78 -8.86
C PHE A 45 -3.87 4.86 -8.18
N ALA A 46 -3.61 5.12 -6.91
CA ALA A 46 -4.35 6.13 -6.19
C ALA A 46 -4.13 7.51 -6.81
N ALA A 47 -2.89 7.81 -7.16
CA ALA A 47 -2.60 9.10 -7.74
C ALA A 47 -3.27 9.25 -9.10
N ALA A 48 -3.29 8.17 -9.89
CA ALA A 48 -3.90 8.23 -11.19
C ALA A 48 -5.40 8.44 -11.08
N ASN A 49 -5.98 8.07 -9.95
CA ASN A 49 -7.41 8.24 -9.76
C ASN A 49 -7.73 9.45 -8.86
N GLY A 50 -6.75 10.31 -8.65
CA GLY A 50 -7.02 11.53 -7.91
C GLY A 50 -7.11 11.37 -6.43
N LEU A 51 -6.57 10.25 -5.92
CA LEU A 51 -6.72 10.04 -4.54
C LEU A 51 -5.55 10.42 -3.80
N ASN A 52 -4.72 11.16 -4.10
CA ASN A 52 -3.59 11.29 -3.46
C ASN A 52 -3.49 11.91 -2.35
N GLU A 53 -3.70 12.43 -2.01
CA GLU A 53 -3.54 13.11 -1.00
C GLU A 53 -3.07 12.79 0.04
N VAL A 54 -2.67 12.16 0.32
CA VAL A 54 -2.23 11.78 1.31
C VAL A 54 -1.18 12.35 1.64
N LYS A 55 -0.57 12.83 1.51
CA LYS A 55 0.47 13.34 1.92
C LYS A 55 0.58 13.42 2.95
#